data_6120ec660c39b54cc0f4f6021b8a51e1
#
_entry.id   6120ec660c39b54cc0f4f6021b8a51e1
#
_cell.length_a   1.000
_cell.length_b   1.000
_cell.length_c   1.000
_cell.angle_alpha   90.00
_cell.angle_beta   90.00
_cell.angle_gamma   90.00
#
_symmetry.space_group_name_H-M   'P 1'
#
loop_
_entity.id
_entity.type
_entity.pdbx_description
1 polymer ?
#
loop_
_entity_poly.entity_id
_entity_poly.type
_entity_poly.pdbx_seq_one_letter_code
_entity_poly.pdbx_strand_id
1 'polypeptide(L)'
;MHRASQEALRITGELNGGYQEPARVRELLAELTGREVDETVVLFPPLTSDFGKKLKLGKRVFINSGCRFQDQGGVVIGDDCLIGHNAVFATLNHDLDPVRRTDLLPAPIRLGRKVWLGANVTVLPGVTIGDNAVVGAGSVVTKDVPANTVAVGSPARVVRSL
;
A
#
# COMPACT_ATOMS: atom_id res chain seq x y z
N MET A 1 -3.12 -15.74 12.16
CA MET A 1 -2.85 -15.16 10.84
C MET A 1 -3.85 -15.66 9.79
N HIS A 2 -4.01 -16.95 9.54
CA HIS A 2 -4.90 -17.53 8.52
C HIS A 2 -6.37 -17.05 8.60
N ARG A 3 -6.99 -17.01 9.80
CA ARG A 3 -8.37 -16.53 9.97
C ARG A 3 -8.55 -15.06 9.55
N ALA A 4 -7.60 -14.18 9.88
CA ALA A 4 -7.66 -12.77 9.49
C ALA A 4 -7.48 -12.59 7.98
N SER A 5 -6.63 -13.42 7.34
CA SER A 5 -6.49 -13.40 5.89
C SER A 5 -7.78 -13.86 5.18
N GLN A 6 -8.49 -14.86 5.71
CA GLN A 6 -9.78 -15.27 5.17
C GLN A 6 -10.85 -14.18 5.32
N GLU A 7 -10.84 -13.45 6.44
CA GLU A 7 -11.72 -12.29 6.63
C GLU A 7 -11.38 -11.17 5.63
N ALA A 8 -10.09 -10.86 5.42
CA ALA A 8 -9.65 -9.88 4.42
C ALA A 8 -10.10 -10.27 3.01
N LEU A 9 -9.97 -11.56 2.62
CA LEU A 9 -10.45 -12.06 1.34
C LEU A 9 -11.96 -11.93 1.18
N ARG A 10 -12.75 -12.19 2.22
CA ARG A 10 -14.20 -12.02 2.20
C ARG A 10 -14.57 -10.56 1.95
N ILE A 11 -13.97 -9.62 2.72
CA ILE A 11 -14.27 -8.19 2.63
C ILE A 11 -13.85 -7.64 1.27
N THR A 12 -12.64 -7.97 0.81
CA THR A 12 -12.15 -7.52 -0.50
C THR A 12 -12.92 -8.18 -1.65
N GLY A 13 -13.41 -9.39 -1.47
CA GLY A 13 -14.33 -10.05 -2.41
C GLY A 13 -15.62 -9.26 -2.58
N GLU A 14 -16.23 -8.79 -1.48
CA GLU A 14 -17.42 -7.92 -1.53
C GLU A 14 -17.09 -6.57 -2.18
N LEU A 15 -15.99 -5.94 -1.77
CA LEU A 15 -15.52 -4.66 -2.31
C LEU A 15 -15.35 -4.71 -3.84
N ASN A 16 -14.86 -5.82 -4.36
CA ASN A 16 -14.51 -6.01 -5.76
C ASN A 16 -15.64 -6.68 -6.59
N GLY A 17 -16.70 -7.10 -5.95
CA GLY A 17 -17.76 -7.92 -6.58
C GLY A 17 -18.73 -7.16 -7.51
N GLY A 18 -18.53 -5.85 -7.68
CA GLY A 18 -19.36 -5.00 -8.52
C GLY A 18 -19.22 -3.53 -8.15
N TYR A 19 -20.05 -2.68 -8.76
CA TYR A 19 -20.07 -1.26 -8.39
C TYR A 19 -20.50 -1.09 -6.93
N GLN A 20 -19.75 -0.28 -6.20
CA GLN A 20 -20.05 0.13 -4.83
C GLN A 20 -20.09 1.65 -4.76
N GLU A 21 -21.10 2.19 -4.08
CA GLU A 21 -21.16 3.61 -3.77
C GLU A 21 -19.95 4.04 -2.90
N PRO A 22 -19.41 5.26 -3.06
CA PRO A 22 -18.21 5.70 -2.33
C PRO A 22 -18.32 5.56 -0.81
N ALA A 23 -19.50 5.76 -0.23
CA ALA A 23 -19.73 5.55 1.20
C ALA A 23 -19.55 4.06 1.58
N ARG A 24 -20.11 3.14 0.77
CA ARG A 24 -19.96 1.70 1.01
C ARG A 24 -18.52 1.23 0.88
N VAL A 25 -17.76 1.77 -0.08
CA VAL A 25 -16.32 1.51 -0.20
C VAL A 25 -15.59 1.86 1.09
N ARG A 26 -15.87 3.02 1.69
CA ARG A 26 -15.24 3.43 2.97
C ARG A 26 -15.66 2.55 4.14
N GLU A 27 -16.93 2.15 4.22
CA GLU A 27 -17.40 1.20 5.24
C GLU A 27 -16.64 -0.14 5.14
N LEU A 28 -16.49 -0.69 3.94
CA LEU A 28 -15.75 -1.93 3.71
C LEU A 28 -14.26 -1.77 4.04
N LEU A 29 -13.66 -0.62 3.74
CA LEU A 29 -12.30 -0.30 4.18
C LEU A 29 -12.19 -0.21 5.70
N ALA A 30 -13.18 0.37 6.38
CA ALA A 30 -13.20 0.45 7.84
C ALA A 30 -13.35 -0.95 8.46
N GLU A 31 -14.20 -1.81 7.89
CA GLU A 31 -14.32 -3.21 8.30
C GLU A 31 -12.99 -3.97 8.08
N LEU A 32 -12.37 -3.82 6.90
CA LEU A 32 -11.09 -4.44 6.56
C LEU A 32 -9.99 -4.05 7.54
N THR A 33 -9.84 -2.76 7.78
CA THR A 33 -8.75 -2.25 8.63
C THR A 33 -9.04 -2.36 10.12
N GLY A 34 -10.31 -2.49 10.51
CA GLY A 34 -10.77 -2.40 11.90
C GLY A 34 -10.60 -1.01 12.49
N ARG A 35 -10.60 0.02 11.65
CA ARG A 35 -10.41 1.44 12.02
C ARG A 35 -11.38 2.32 11.26
N GLU A 36 -11.71 3.45 11.82
CA GLU A 36 -12.40 4.50 11.09
C GLU A 36 -11.56 4.95 9.88
N VAL A 37 -12.21 5.14 8.75
CA VAL A 37 -11.64 5.68 7.52
C VAL A 37 -12.24 7.05 7.27
N ASP A 38 -11.36 8.06 7.15
CA ASP A 38 -11.77 9.45 6.95
C ASP A 38 -12.64 9.59 5.68
N GLU A 39 -13.67 10.42 5.75
CA GLU A 39 -14.65 10.62 4.66
C GLU A 39 -14.02 11.13 3.35
N THR A 40 -12.83 11.74 3.45
CA THR A 40 -12.08 12.25 2.30
C THR A 40 -11.23 11.21 1.58
N VAL A 41 -11.17 9.98 2.10
CA VAL A 41 -10.47 8.87 1.42
C VAL A 41 -11.29 8.39 0.23
N VAL A 42 -10.61 8.27 -0.91
CA VAL A 42 -11.19 7.76 -2.15
C VAL A 42 -10.44 6.52 -2.60
N LEU A 43 -11.17 5.46 -2.87
CA LEU A 43 -10.64 4.22 -3.43
C LEU A 43 -11.46 3.82 -4.66
N PHE A 44 -10.76 3.46 -5.73
CA PHE A 44 -11.35 2.80 -6.89
C PHE A 44 -11.04 1.31 -6.88
N PRO A 45 -12.03 0.43 -6.68
CA PRO A 45 -11.82 -1.01 -6.77
C PRO A 45 -11.31 -1.45 -8.16
N PRO A 46 -10.70 -2.62 -8.29
CA PRO A 46 -10.45 -3.60 -7.23
C PRO A 46 -9.27 -3.24 -6.33
N LEU A 47 -9.31 -3.71 -5.08
CA LEU A 47 -8.22 -3.70 -4.12
C LEU A 47 -8.10 -5.09 -3.49
N THR A 48 -6.89 -5.55 -3.24
CA THR A 48 -6.64 -6.76 -2.45
C THR A 48 -5.78 -6.46 -1.22
N SER A 49 -6.05 -7.16 -0.14
CA SER A 49 -5.27 -7.09 1.09
C SER A 49 -5.16 -8.48 1.69
N ASP A 50 -3.97 -8.84 2.16
CA ASP A 50 -3.73 -10.15 2.77
C ASP A 50 -4.14 -10.22 4.24
N PHE A 51 -4.23 -9.06 4.91
CA PHE A 51 -4.51 -9.01 6.33
C PHE A 51 -5.49 -7.89 6.74
N GLY A 52 -5.35 -6.71 6.20
CA GLY A 52 -6.19 -5.52 6.44
C GLY A 52 -5.85 -4.77 7.73
N LYS A 53 -5.78 -5.47 8.85
CA LYS A 53 -5.70 -4.87 10.20
C LYS A 53 -4.44 -4.03 10.47
N LYS A 54 -3.40 -4.15 9.63
CA LYS A 54 -2.17 -3.35 9.74
C LYS A 54 -2.04 -2.27 8.66
N LEU A 55 -3.08 -2.07 7.85
CA LEU A 55 -3.19 -0.94 6.94
C LEU A 55 -3.73 0.28 7.71
N LYS A 56 -3.03 1.41 7.57
CA LYS A 56 -3.44 2.71 8.14
C LYS A 56 -3.44 3.75 7.03
N LEU A 57 -4.55 4.44 6.87
CA LEU A 57 -4.75 5.49 5.88
C LEU A 57 -4.92 6.83 6.59
N GLY A 58 -4.25 7.85 6.09
CA GLY A 58 -4.45 9.25 6.46
C GLY A 58 -5.68 9.85 5.77
N LYS A 59 -5.80 11.17 5.85
CA LYS A 59 -6.88 11.95 5.22
C LYS A 59 -6.54 12.28 3.77
N ARG A 60 -7.56 12.45 2.93
CA ARG A 60 -7.42 12.83 1.52
C ARG A 60 -6.48 11.91 0.73
N VAL A 61 -6.44 10.64 1.12
CA VAL A 61 -5.70 9.62 0.38
C VAL A 61 -6.55 9.16 -0.81
N PHE A 62 -5.94 9.15 -1.98
CA PHE A 62 -6.52 8.58 -3.18
C PHE A 62 -5.79 7.29 -3.57
N ILE A 63 -6.53 6.19 -3.71
CA ILE A 63 -6.02 4.88 -4.12
C ILE A 63 -6.71 4.47 -5.41
N ASN A 64 -5.95 4.34 -6.47
CA ASN A 64 -6.47 3.90 -7.77
C ASN A 64 -6.64 2.37 -7.83
N SER A 65 -7.34 1.91 -8.86
CA SER A 65 -7.71 0.49 -9.01
C SER A 65 -6.51 -0.44 -9.18
N GLY A 66 -6.68 -1.69 -8.76
CA GLY A 66 -5.71 -2.76 -8.91
C GLY A 66 -4.63 -2.80 -7.83
N CYS A 67 -4.69 -1.95 -6.81
CA CYS A 67 -3.68 -1.93 -5.75
C CYS A 67 -3.72 -3.18 -4.87
N ARG A 68 -2.53 -3.66 -4.47
CA ARG A 68 -2.34 -4.89 -3.69
C ARG A 68 -1.54 -4.59 -2.43
N PHE A 69 -2.09 -5.01 -1.29
CA PHE A 69 -1.49 -4.80 0.03
C PHE A 69 -1.18 -6.15 0.69
N GLN A 70 0.10 -6.56 0.64
CA GLN A 70 0.59 -7.60 1.53
C GLN A 70 1.00 -6.91 2.84
N ASP A 71 0.01 -6.68 3.70
CA ASP A 71 0.13 -5.73 4.82
C ASP A 71 0.41 -6.36 6.19
N GLN A 72 0.82 -7.62 6.24
CA GLN A 72 1.13 -8.31 7.51
C GLN A 72 2.29 -7.64 8.28
N GLY A 73 3.24 -7.00 7.59
CA GLY A 73 4.31 -6.21 8.20
C GLY A 73 3.90 -4.80 8.61
N GLY A 74 2.77 -4.32 8.07
CA GLY A 74 2.22 -2.99 8.29
C GLY A 74 2.46 -2.03 7.13
N VAL A 75 1.41 -1.31 6.72
CA VAL A 75 1.47 -0.24 5.72
C VAL A 75 0.84 1.01 6.31
N VAL A 76 1.57 2.10 6.31
CA VAL A 76 1.09 3.41 6.75
C VAL A 76 1.18 4.38 5.57
N ILE A 77 0.05 4.97 5.20
CA ILE A 77 -0.05 5.97 4.14
C ILE A 77 -0.47 7.29 4.80
N GLY A 78 0.39 8.32 4.68
CA GLY A 78 0.15 9.65 5.22
C GLY A 78 -0.93 10.42 4.45
N ASP A 79 -1.26 11.59 4.95
CA ASP A 79 -2.28 12.47 4.37
C ASP A 79 -1.91 12.92 2.94
N ASP A 80 -2.93 13.19 2.13
CA ASP A 80 -2.79 13.76 0.78
C ASP A 80 -2.01 12.88 -0.22
N CYS A 81 -1.85 11.58 0.05
CA CYS A 81 -1.13 10.69 -0.86
C CYS A 81 -1.97 10.30 -2.07
N LEU A 82 -1.30 10.19 -3.22
CA LEU A 82 -1.87 9.73 -4.48
C LEU A 82 -1.22 8.40 -4.88
N ILE A 83 -2.00 7.34 -4.90
CA ILE A 83 -1.54 5.99 -5.23
C ILE A 83 -2.07 5.60 -6.61
N GLY A 84 -1.15 5.45 -7.56
CA GLY A 84 -1.47 5.07 -8.93
C GLY A 84 -1.95 3.63 -9.06
N HIS A 85 -2.51 3.30 -10.23
CA HIS A 85 -3.04 1.97 -10.55
C HIS A 85 -2.01 0.86 -10.29
N ASN A 86 -2.49 -0.30 -9.82
CA ASN A 86 -1.70 -1.51 -9.65
C ASN A 86 -0.47 -1.36 -8.75
N ALA A 87 -0.46 -0.40 -7.83
CA ALA A 87 0.62 -0.31 -6.85
C ALA A 87 0.64 -1.54 -5.94
N VAL A 88 1.84 -2.04 -5.63
CA VAL A 88 2.06 -3.21 -4.78
C VAL A 88 2.86 -2.81 -3.55
N PHE A 89 2.32 -3.11 -2.37
CA PHE A 89 2.98 -2.93 -1.09
C PHE A 89 3.33 -4.30 -0.51
N ALA A 90 4.58 -4.73 -0.68
CA ALA A 90 5.06 -6.01 -0.17
C ALA A 90 5.77 -5.79 1.17
N THR A 91 5.18 -6.26 2.27
CA THR A 91 5.78 -6.08 3.62
C THR A 91 6.44 -7.32 4.16
N LEU A 92 6.48 -8.40 3.39
CA LEU A 92 7.08 -9.66 3.79
C LEU A 92 8.22 -10.05 2.86
N ASN A 93 9.32 -10.50 3.46
CA ASN A 93 10.34 -11.30 2.81
C ASN A 93 10.31 -12.72 3.38
N HIS A 94 10.91 -13.65 2.68
CA HIS A 94 11.28 -14.97 3.18
C HIS A 94 12.75 -14.99 3.57
N ASP A 95 13.12 -15.89 4.48
CA ASP A 95 14.54 -16.12 4.76
C ASP A 95 15.25 -16.62 3.50
N LEU A 96 16.44 -16.12 3.25
CA LEU A 96 17.24 -16.50 2.08
C LEU A 96 17.84 -17.91 2.22
N ASP A 97 17.99 -18.41 3.45
CA ASP A 97 18.39 -19.80 3.69
C ASP A 97 17.29 -20.75 3.20
N PRO A 98 17.60 -21.66 2.26
CA PRO A 98 16.61 -22.60 1.73
C PRO A 98 15.91 -23.45 2.80
N VAL A 99 16.58 -23.76 3.89
CA VAL A 99 16.02 -24.55 5.01
C VAL A 99 14.98 -23.76 5.78
N ARG A 100 15.16 -22.44 5.90
CA ARG A 100 14.28 -21.53 6.62
C ARG A 100 13.42 -20.66 5.71
N ARG A 101 13.35 -20.98 4.43
CA ARG A 101 12.63 -20.14 3.43
C ARG A 101 11.14 -19.99 3.72
N THR A 102 10.54 -20.87 4.50
CA THR A 102 9.16 -20.76 4.98
C THR A 102 8.99 -19.67 6.06
N ASP A 103 10.07 -19.21 6.68
CA ASP A 103 10.03 -18.18 7.70
C ASP A 103 9.79 -16.83 7.05
N LEU A 104 8.85 -16.10 7.63
CA LEU A 104 8.44 -14.78 7.14
C LEU A 104 9.19 -13.69 7.93
N LEU A 105 9.79 -12.77 7.19
CA LEU A 105 10.49 -11.60 7.72
C LEU A 105 9.69 -10.34 7.43
N PRO A 106 8.78 -9.93 8.33
CA PRO A 106 7.95 -8.74 8.12
C PRO A 106 8.73 -7.45 8.38
N ALA A 107 8.54 -6.46 7.51
CA ALA A 107 9.03 -5.11 7.74
C ALA A 107 8.01 -4.06 7.22
N PRO A 108 7.72 -3.01 8.02
CA PRO A 108 6.67 -2.06 7.67
C PRO A 108 7.06 -1.15 6.51
N ILE A 109 6.08 -0.77 5.69
CA ILE A 109 6.20 0.28 4.68
C ILE A 109 5.55 1.55 5.22
N ARG A 110 6.20 2.70 5.03
CA ARG A 110 5.70 4.01 5.45
C ARG A 110 5.78 5.01 4.30
N LEU A 111 4.65 5.61 3.97
CA LEU A 111 4.58 6.79 3.12
C LEU A 111 4.30 8.01 4.00
N GLY A 112 5.11 9.05 3.85
CA GLY A 112 4.88 10.35 4.43
C GLY A 112 3.64 11.04 3.83
N ARG A 113 3.54 12.34 4.00
CA ARG A 113 2.41 13.12 3.46
C ARG A 113 2.69 13.54 2.01
N LYS A 114 1.62 13.64 1.20
CA LYS A 114 1.69 14.12 -0.19
C LYS A 114 2.63 13.31 -1.08
N VAL A 115 2.79 12.03 -0.78
CA VAL A 115 3.55 11.12 -1.65
C VAL A 115 2.72 10.79 -2.87
N TRP A 116 3.36 10.82 -4.04
CA TRP A 116 2.75 10.36 -5.28
C TRP A 116 3.48 9.13 -5.81
N LEU A 117 2.76 8.01 -5.86
CA LEU A 117 3.21 6.79 -6.55
C LEU A 117 2.54 6.74 -7.93
N GLY A 118 3.34 6.65 -8.98
CA GLY A 118 2.87 6.38 -10.33
C GLY A 118 2.28 4.96 -10.46
N ALA A 119 1.68 4.67 -11.60
CA ALA A 119 1.11 3.33 -11.86
C ALA A 119 2.18 2.23 -11.82
N ASN A 120 1.78 1.02 -11.37
CA ASN A 120 2.63 -0.18 -11.30
C ASN A 120 3.91 -0.01 -10.44
N VAL A 121 3.88 0.88 -9.43
CA VAL A 121 4.98 0.98 -8.47
C VAL A 121 4.91 -0.19 -7.50
N THR A 122 6.06 -0.83 -7.26
CA THR A 122 6.21 -1.84 -6.20
C THR A 122 7.10 -1.30 -5.09
N VAL A 123 6.60 -1.34 -3.85
CA VAL A 123 7.35 -0.93 -2.64
C VAL A 123 7.70 -2.17 -1.83
N LEU A 124 9.01 -2.35 -1.56
CA LEU A 124 9.53 -3.52 -0.85
C LEU A 124 9.51 -3.35 0.68
N PRO A 125 9.67 -4.46 1.44
CA PRO A 125 9.59 -4.44 2.89
C PRO A 125 10.58 -3.48 3.54
N GLY A 126 10.13 -2.74 4.55
CA GLY A 126 10.96 -1.84 5.35
C GLY A 126 11.18 -0.44 4.76
N VAL A 127 10.68 -0.18 3.55
CA VAL A 127 10.91 1.11 2.86
C VAL A 127 10.08 2.23 3.49
N THR A 128 10.74 3.37 3.66
CA THR A 128 10.10 4.66 3.97
C THR A 128 10.22 5.61 2.78
N ILE A 129 9.11 6.20 2.37
CA ILE A 129 9.04 7.24 1.32
C ILE A 129 8.69 8.55 2.01
N GLY A 130 9.59 9.53 1.94
CA GLY A 130 9.46 10.81 2.64
C GLY A 130 8.38 11.72 2.08
N ASP A 131 8.03 12.75 2.84
CA ASP A 131 7.00 13.74 2.49
C ASP A 131 7.26 14.36 1.10
N ASN A 132 6.21 14.56 0.33
CA ASN A 132 6.22 15.15 -1.01
C ASN A 132 7.01 14.34 -2.07
N ALA A 133 7.55 13.17 -1.75
CA ALA A 133 8.30 12.39 -2.74
C ALA A 133 7.39 11.88 -3.86
N VAL A 134 7.96 11.78 -5.05
CA VAL A 134 7.31 11.23 -6.25
C VAL A 134 8.05 9.98 -6.68
N VAL A 135 7.34 8.89 -6.92
CA VAL A 135 7.90 7.66 -7.49
C VAL A 135 7.29 7.45 -8.88
N GLY A 136 8.13 7.43 -9.90
CA GLY A 136 7.69 7.26 -11.29
C GLY A 136 7.09 5.88 -11.55
N ALA A 137 6.19 5.82 -12.54
CA ALA A 137 5.49 4.59 -12.89
C ALA A 137 6.45 3.44 -13.23
N GLY A 138 6.05 2.21 -12.88
CA GLY A 138 6.84 0.99 -13.13
C GLY A 138 8.08 0.83 -12.25
N SER A 139 8.27 1.69 -11.26
CA SER A 139 9.45 1.63 -10.38
C SER A 139 9.34 0.54 -9.32
N VAL A 140 10.49 -0.04 -8.94
CA VAL A 140 10.63 -0.95 -7.80
C VAL A 140 11.45 -0.27 -6.70
N VAL A 141 10.78 0.12 -5.62
CA VAL A 141 11.41 0.85 -4.50
C VAL A 141 11.99 -0.14 -3.52
N THR A 142 13.32 -0.25 -3.51
CA THR A 142 14.08 -1.21 -2.70
C THR A 142 14.80 -0.56 -1.50
N LYS A 143 14.80 0.77 -1.43
CA LYS A 143 15.43 1.58 -0.38
C LYS A 143 14.59 2.82 -0.12
N ASP A 144 14.83 3.46 1.02
CA ASP A 144 14.15 4.70 1.38
C ASP A 144 14.32 5.78 0.31
N VAL A 145 13.23 6.54 0.11
CA VAL A 145 13.19 7.69 -0.80
C VAL A 145 13.12 8.96 0.06
N PRO A 146 14.08 9.87 -0.05
CA PRO A 146 14.08 11.12 0.71
C PRO A 146 12.86 11.99 0.38
N ALA A 147 12.46 12.81 1.33
CA ALA A 147 11.42 13.81 1.11
C ALA A 147 11.82 14.80 -0.01
N ASN A 148 10.81 15.35 -0.71
CA ASN A 148 10.98 16.35 -1.77
C ASN A 148 11.88 15.87 -2.91
N THR A 149 11.82 14.59 -3.28
CA THR A 149 12.59 14.02 -4.39
C THR A 149 11.72 13.26 -5.38
N VAL A 150 12.25 13.07 -6.58
CA VAL A 150 11.69 12.19 -7.61
C VAL A 150 12.60 10.97 -7.75
N ALA A 151 12.04 9.77 -7.57
CA ALA A 151 12.73 8.51 -7.77
C ALA A 151 12.07 7.70 -8.90
N VAL A 152 12.89 7.04 -9.73
CA VAL A 152 12.39 6.24 -10.87
C VAL A 152 13.26 5.00 -11.07
N GLY A 153 12.71 4.00 -11.71
CA GLY A 153 13.43 2.82 -12.22
C GLY A 153 13.31 1.57 -11.37
N SER A 154 13.95 0.50 -11.81
CA SER A 154 14.01 -0.80 -11.14
C SER A 154 15.46 -1.28 -11.10
N PRO A 155 16.13 -1.16 -9.94
CA PRO A 155 15.64 -0.56 -8.69
C PRO A 155 15.51 0.97 -8.79
N ALA A 156 14.57 1.55 -8.06
CA ALA A 156 14.34 3.00 -8.05
C ALA A 156 15.56 3.78 -7.53
N ARG A 157 15.88 4.89 -8.20
CA ARG A 157 16.95 5.82 -7.81
C ARG A 157 16.41 7.24 -7.86
N VAL A 158 16.85 8.06 -6.92
CA VAL A 158 16.58 9.50 -6.95
C VAL A 158 17.24 10.12 -8.18
N VAL A 159 16.47 10.83 -8.97
CA VAL A 159 16.91 11.47 -10.22
C VAL A 159 16.93 12.98 -10.12
N ARG A 160 16.15 13.59 -9.22
CA ARG A 160 16.16 15.02 -8.93
C ARG A 160 15.43 15.35 -7.64
N SER A 161 15.64 16.55 -7.14
CA SER A 161 14.81 17.19 -6.12
C SER A 161 13.60 17.88 -6.77
N LEU A 162 12.55 18.13 -5.97
CA LEU A 162 11.36 18.90 -6.36
C LEU A 162 11.62 20.40 -6.20
#